data_5ca7e09eb9610e83dcb4ca3ac0d26c7f
#
_entry.id   5ca7e09eb9610e83dcb4ca3ac0d26c7f
#
_cell.length_a   1.000
_cell.length_b   1.000
_cell.length_c   1.000
_cell.angle_alpha   90.00
_cell.angle_beta   90.00
_cell.angle_gamma   90.00
#
_symmetry.space_group_name_H-M   'P 1'
#
loop_
_entity.id
_entity.type
_entity.pdbx_description
1 polymer ?
#
loop_
_entity_poly.entity_id
_entity_poly.type
_entity_poly.pdbx_seq_one_letter_code
_entity_poly.pdbx_strand_id
1 'polypeptide(L)'
;RDTVYMLVVDGRSNISAGCNTRVVGEMLKHYGAYNAVNWDGGGSSCIYVRSLGQMNNGSDGSERACGNGMFAVADVPETDNTIASIAPYQPIYSLPRYGVAAPQFLGYNKYGVMINTDVQGVKLSCAPEVGEILEDGRFLASGEKGGKLVATWGDITTELDVRISATAPIAIRIDTVLCGPQPYKVEVEGTVGNNTVEILSSALTWTSADS
;
A
#
# COMPACT_ATOMS: atom_id res chain seq x y z
N ARG A 1 4.34 -2.71 28.83
CA ARG A 1 5.15 -2.66 27.58
C ARG A 1 4.96 -3.98 26.86
N ASP A 2 3.87 -4.04 26.11
CA ASP A 2 3.35 -5.31 25.59
C ASP A 2 3.42 -5.33 24.05
N THR A 3 4.15 -4.38 23.44
CA THR A 3 4.26 -4.26 21.99
C THR A 3 5.68 -4.56 21.53
N VAL A 4 5.80 -5.42 20.52
CA VAL A 4 7.05 -5.71 19.82
C VAL A 4 6.93 -5.19 18.38
N TYR A 5 7.92 -4.43 17.96
CA TYR A 5 8.06 -3.97 16.59
C TYR A 5 9.15 -4.80 15.90
N MET A 6 8.85 -5.35 14.75
CA MET A 6 9.81 -6.00 13.86
C MET A 6 9.90 -5.15 12.60
N LEU A 7 11.09 -4.68 12.27
CA LEU A 7 11.33 -3.78 11.15
C LEU A 7 12.47 -4.31 10.28
N VAL A 8 12.22 -4.42 9.00
CA VAL A 8 13.22 -4.65 7.96
C VAL A 8 13.19 -3.46 7.00
N VAL A 9 14.36 -2.98 6.63
CA VAL A 9 14.52 -1.92 5.61
C VAL A 9 15.27 -2.53 4.44
N ASP A 10 14.60 -2.57 3.29
CA ASP A 10 15.20 -3.01 2.04
C ASP A 10 16.38 -2.12 1.66
N GLY A 11 17.37 -2.69 0.99
CA GLY A 11 18.56 -1.97 0.56
C GLY A 11 19.17 -2.51 -0.72
N ARG A 12 20.21 -1.82 -1.22
CA ARG A 12 20.95 -2.20 -2.42
C ARG A 12 20.10 -2.41 -3.66
N SER A 13 18.98 -1.69 -3.77
CA SER A 13 18.08 -1.75 -4.91
C SER A 13 17.85 -0.36 -5.50
N ASN A 14 17.24 -0.30 -6.68
CA ASN A 14 16.87 0.96 -7.33
C ASN A 14 15.77 1.72 -6.55
N ILE A 15 15.05 1.01 -5.67
CA ILE A 15 13.93 1.55 -4.88
C ILE A 15 14.42 2.03 -3.52
N SER A 16 15.37 1.32 -2.92
CA SER A 16 15.90 1.62 -1.59
C SER A 16 17.40 1.37 -1.54
N ALA A 17 18.16 2.39 -1.18
CA ALA A 17 19.57 2.26 -0.89
C ALA A 17 19.85 1.53 0.43
N GLY A 18 18.80 1.38 1.27
CA GLY A 18 18.94 0.96 2.66
C GLY A 18 19.27 2.13 3.58
N CYS A 19 19.47 1.84 4.85
CA CYS A 19 19.86 2.84 5.82
C CYS A 19 20.80 2.24 6.89
N ASN A 20 21.44 3.13 7.65
CA ASN A 20 22.26 2.69 8.77
C ASN A 20 21.40 2.42 10.02
N THR A 21 21.96 1.72 10.99
CA THR A 21 21.29 1.31 12.24
C THR A 21 20.76 2.48 13.06
N ARG A 22 21.38 3.66 12.99
CA ARG A 22 20.90 4.86 13.66
C ARG A 22 19.55 5.30 13.11
N VAL A 23 19.40 5.33 11.77
CA VAL A 23 18.14 5.69 11.11
C VAL A 23 17.06 4.66 11.45
N VAL A 24 17.38 3.36 11.44
CA VAL A 24 16.43 2.31 11.87
C VAL A 24 15.98 2.53 13.31
N GLY A 25 16.91 2.91 14.20
CA GLY A 25 16.59 3.23 15.59
C GLY A 25 15.64 4.44 15.72
N GLU A 26 15.85 5.50 14.96
CA GLU A 26 14.95 6.65 14.93
C GLU A 26 13.55 6.31 14.38
N MET A 27 13.47 5.45 13.36
CA MET A 27 12.21 4.93 12.85
C MET A 27 11.44 4.17 13.94
N LEU A 28 12.10 3.23 14.64
CA LEU A 28 11.49 2.47 15.72
C LEU A 28 11.04 3.37 16.87
N LYS A 29 11.83 4.39 17.21
CA LYS A 29 11.46 5.38 18.22
C LYS A 29 10.22 6.18 17.80
N HIS A 30 10.10 6.55 16.53
CA HIS A 30 8.91 7.21 15.99
C HIS A 30 7.64 6.37 16.19
N TYR A 31 7.73 5.05 16.07
CA TYR A 31 6.63 4.12 16.35
C TYR A 31 6.44 3.83 17.86
N GLY A 32 7.20 4.45 18.73
CA GLY A 32 7.06 4.31 20.18
C GLY A 32 7.91 3.22 20.81
N ALA A 33 8.86 2.64 20.08
CA ALA A 33 9.80 1.68 20.68
C ALA A 33 10.67 2.36 21.76
N TYR A 34 10.78 1.72 22.92
CA TYR A 34 11.61 2.20 24.04
C TYR A 34 13.04 1.67 23.97
N ASN A 35 13.20 0.41 23.60
CA ASN A 35 14.47 -0.25 23.35
C ASN A 35 14.45 -0.92 21.98
N ALA A 36 15.59 -1.03 21.35
CA ALA A 36 15.73 -1.72 20.07
C ALA A 36 17.03 -2.53 20.05
N VAL A 37 16.99 -3.65 19.34
CA VAL A 37 18.14 -4.50 19.05
C VAL A 37 18.24 -4.62 17.55
N ASN A 38 19.44 -4.40 17.01
CA ASN A 38 19.72 -4.66 15.60
C ASN A 38 20.31 -6.06 15.43
N TRP A 39 19.73 -6.83 14.54
CA TRP A 39 20.25 -8.13 14.12
C TRP A 39 21.17 -7.97 12.91
N ASP A 40 21.82 -9.05 12.51
CA ASP A 40 22.61 -9.06 11.30
C ASP A 40 21.78 -8.62 10.10
N GLY A 41 22.41 -7.92 9.18
CA GLY A 41 21.76 -7.29 8.03
C GLY A 41 22.21 -7.89 6.69
N GLY A 42 21.90 -7.20 5.62
CA GLY A 42 22.31 -7.59 4.27
C GLY A 42 21.36 -8.57 3.61
N GLY A 43 21.87 -9.47 2.76
CA GLY A 43 21.06 -10.36 1.93
C GLY A 43 20.23 -11.40 2.69
N SER A 44 20.54 -11.64 3.97
CA SER A 44 19.79 -12.55 4.84
C SER A 44 18.62 -11.87 5.55
N SER A 45 18.46 -10.54 5.42
CA SER A 45 17.34 -9.83 6.04
C SER A 45 16.03 -10.21 5.35
N CYS A 46 15.16 -10.90 6.08
CA CYS A 46 13.84 -11.34 5.61
C CYS A 46 12.82 -11.13 6.70
N ILE A 47 11.65 -10.62 6.32
CA ILE A 47 10.46 -10.57 7.18
C ILE A 47 9.32 -11.31 6.48
N TYR A 48 8.74 -12.27 7.15
CA TYR A 48 7.69 -13.12 6.63
C TYR A 48 6.45 -13.01 7.50
N VAL A 49 5.32 -12.78 6.89
CA VAL A 49 4.02 -12.75 7.57
C VAL A 49 3.19 -13.93 7.12
N ARG A 50 2.67 -14.72 8.07
CA ARG A 50 1.79 -15.85 7.79
C ARG A 50 0.65 -15.38 6.87
N SER A 51 0.37 -16.15 5.83
CA SER A 51 -0.64 -15.92 4.80
C SER A 51 -0.36 -14.78 3.81
N LEU A 52 0.58 -13.88 4.08
CA LEU A 52 1.02 -12.86 3.11
C LEU A 52 2.34 -13.23 2.43
N GLY A 53 3.14 -14.08 3.05
CA GLY A 53 4.45 -14.45 2.52
C GLY A 53 5.57 -13.48 2.93
N GLN A 54 6.61 -13.42 2.12
CA GLN A 54 7.72 -12.51 2.30
C GLN A 54 7.29 -11.06 2.01
N MET A 55 7.55 -10.16 2.97
CA MET A 55 7.09 -8.77 2.93
C MET A 55 8.16 -7.79 2.49
N ASN A 56 9.40 -8.24 2.33
CA ASN A 56 10.52 -7.41 1.90
C ASN A 56 11.24 -8.03 0.69
N ASN A 57 12.03 -7.22 0.00
CA ASN A 57 12.86 -7.66 -1.12
C ASN A 57 14.31 -7.82 -0.65
N GLY A 58 14.75 -9.07 -0.50
CA GLY A 58 16.12 -9.37 -0.13
C GLY A 58 17.13 -8.84 -1.16
N SER A 59 18.23 -8.24 -0.69
CA SER A 59 19.24 -7.63 -1.56
C SER A 59 20.03 -8.63 -2.42
N ASP A 60 19.91 -9.93 -2.16
CA ASP A 60 20.56 -11.01 -2.94
C ASP A 60 19.65 -11.54 -4.07
N GLY A 61 18.47 -10.96 -4.27
CA GLY A 61 17.51 -11.38 -5.30
C GLY A 61 16.77 -12.70 -5.02
N SER A 62 17.18 -13.42 -3.98
CA SER A 62 16.52 -14.62 -3.49
C SER A 62 16.69 -14.74 -1.98
N GLU A 63 15.79 -15.46 -1.35
CA GLU A 63 15.88 -15.75 0.08
C GLU A 63 17.11 -16.62 0.38
N ARG A 64 17.87 -16.23 1.38
CA ARG A 64 19.03 -16.97 1.84
C ARG A 64 18.62 -17.97 2.91
N ALA A 65 19.13 -19.20 2.84
CA ALA A 65 18.96 -20.16 3.92
C ALA A 65 19.61 -19.66 5.21
N CYS A 66 18.80 -19.48 6.25
CA CYS A 66 19.24 -19.06 7.58
C CYS A 66 19.03 -20.18 8.59
N GLY A 67 20.02 -20.37 9.49
CA GLY A 67 19.96 -21.41 10.52
C GLY A 67 19.04 -21.10 11.70
N ASN A 68 18.57 -19.86 11.83
CA ASN A 68 17.70 -19.40 12.91
C ASN A 68 16.85 -18.21 12.47
N GLY A 69 15.83 -17.92 13.24
CA GLY A 69 14.95 -16.77 13.02
C GLY A 69 14.26 -16.38 14.33
N MET A 70 13.71 -15.17 14.35
CA MET A 70 12.85 -14.70 15.44
C MET A 70 11.40 -14.80 14.97
N PHE A 71 10.54 -15.35 15.83
CA PHE A 71 9.13 -15.55 15.52
C PHE A 71 8.27 -14.88 16.57
N ALA A 72 7.25 -14.14 16.14
CA ALA A 72 6.12 -13.75 16.98
C ALA A 72 5.03 -14.83 16.78
N VAL A 73 4.73 -15.55 17.84
CA VAL A 73 3.71 -16.61 17.81
C VAL A 73 2.60 -16.24 18.78
N ALA A 74 1.35 -16.27 18.30
CA ALA A 74 0.18 -16.09 19.13
C ALA A 74 -0.35 -17.49 19.56
N ASP A 75 -0.50 -17.70 20.86
CA ASP A 75 -1.18 -18.87 21.41
C ASP A 75 -2.69 -18.57 21.48
N VAL A 76 -3.36 -18.75 20.36
CA VAL A 76 -4.78 -18.44 20.18
C VAL A 76 -5.53 -19.64 19.61
N PRO A 77 -6.84 -19.78 19.91
CA PRO A 77 -7.66 -20.83 19.32
C PRO A 77 -7.67 -20.73 17.79
N GLU A 78 -7.19 -21.76 17.10
CA GLU A 78 -7.17 -21.81 15.62
C GLU A 78 -8.56 -21.83 14.98
N THR A 79 -9.60 -22.03 15.77
CA THR A 79 -10.99 -22.17 15.32
C THR A 79 -11.76 -20.86 15.22
N ASP A 80 -11.20 -19.74 15.64
CA ASP A 80 -11.89 -18.45 15.56
C ASP A 80 -11.63 -17.78 14.20
N ASN A 81 -12.51 -18.07 13.25
CA ASN A 81 -12.48 -17.51 11.90
C ASN A 81 -13.45 -16.32 11.72
N THR A 82 -13.92 -15.72 12.83
CA THR A 82 -14.81 -14.55 12.79
C THR A 82 -13.98 -13.28 12.70
N ILE A 83 -14.22 -12.47 11.67
CA ILE A 83 -13.58 -11.16 11.53
C ILE A 83 -14.14 -10.22 12.61
N ALA A 84 -13.26 -9.72 13.46
CA ALA A 84 -13.58 -8.75 14.53
C ALA A 84 -13.03 -7.35 14.21
N SER A 85 -12.05 -7.24 13.32
CA SER A 85 -11.53 -5.97 12.83
C SER A 85 -10.98 -6.11 11.43
N ILE A 86 -10.93 -5.00 10.69
CA ILE A 86 -10.26 -4.90 9.39
C ILE A 86 -9.16 -3.85 9.46
N ALA A 87 -8.10 -4.03 8.67
CA ALA A 87 -7.06 -3.05 8.50
C ALA A 87 -6.66 -2.94 7.02
N PRO A 88 -6.29 -1.75 6.52
CA PRO A 88 -5.79 -1.63 5.17
C PRO A 88 -4.44 -2.34 5.03
N TYR A 89 -4.23 -3.04 3.91
CA TYR A 89 -2.94 -3.64 3.58
C TYR A 89 -1.84 -2.57 3.46
N GLN A 90 -2.18 -1.44 2.83
CA GLN A 90 -1.37 -0.23 2.81
C GLN A 90 -2.07 0.86 3.62
N PRO A 91 -1.50 1.33 4.74
CA PRO A 91 -2.12 2.36 5.55
C PRO A 91 -2.03 3.77 4.94
N ILE A 92 -1.16 3.96 3.94
CA ILE A 92 -0.94 5.25 3.27
C ILE A 92 -0.88 5.03 1.76
N TYR A 93 -1.72 5.75 1.03
CA TYR A 93 -1.69 5.81 -0.43
C TYR A 93 -1.14 7.16 -0.88
N SER A 94 -0.06 7.15 -1.66
CA SER A 94 0.48 8.34 -2.31
C SER A 94 0.09 8.30 -3.79
N LEU A 95 -0.78 9.21 -4.20
CA LEU A 95 -1.39 9.23 -5.54
C LEU A 95 -1.09 10.54 -6.26
N PRO A 96 -0.93 10.53 -7.59
CA PRO A 96 -1.05 11.73 -8.38
C PRO A 96 -2.51 12.21 -8.36
N ARG A 97 -2.73 13.49 -8.66
CA ARG A 97 -4.10 13.98 -8.86
C ARG A 97 -4.77 13.20 -9.99
N TYR A 98 -6.04 12.86 -9.82
CA TYR A 98 -6.85 11.97 -10.67
C TYR A 98 -6.35 10.51 -10.73
N GLY A 99 -5.41 10.14 -9.87
CA GLY A 99 -5.01 8.75 -9.68
C GLY A 99 -6.11 7.93 -9.04
N VAL A 100 -6.21 6.67 -9.49
CA VAL A 100 -7.21 5.71 -8.99
C VAL A 100 -6.54 4.69 -8.08
N ALA A 101 -7.18 4.35 -6.98
CA ALA A 101 -6.74 3.30 -6.06
C ALA A 101 -7.86 2.34 -5.69
N ALA A 102 -7.50 1.07 -5.55
CA ALA A 102 -8.36 0.01 -5.02
C ALA A 102 -7.72 -0.54 -3.74
N PRO A 103 -7.98 0.04 -2.56
CA PRO A 103 -7.40 -0.43 -1.31
C PRO A 103 -7.83 -1.85 -0.97
N GLN A 104 -6.85 -2.69 -0.63
CA GLN A 104 -7.05 -4.04 -0.12
C GLN A 104 -7.12 -4.01 1.41
N PHE A 105 -7.98 -4.85 2.01
CA PHE A 105 -8.18 -4.93 3.44
C PHE A 105 -7.94 -6.33 3.98
N LEU A 106 -7.25 -6.40 5.11
CA LEU A 106 -6.98 -7.61 5.86
C LEU A 106 -8.00 -7.76 6.98
N GLY A 107 -8.46 -8.99 7.22
CA GLY A 107 -9.39 -9.31 8.30
C GLY A 107 -8.70 -10.01 9.46
N TYR A 108 -8.97 -9.54 10.67
CA TYR A 108 -8.41 -10.06 11.92
C TYR A 108 -9.53 -10.55 12.85
N ASN A 109 -9.27 -11.65 13.54
CA ASN A 109 -10.17 -12.12 14.59
C ASN A 109 -10.00 -11.30 15.90
N LYS A 110 -10.81 -11.58 16.91
CA LYS A 110 -10.77 -10.89 18.21
C LYS A 110 -9.44 -11.04 18.97
N TYR A 111 -8.59 -11.97 18.57
CA TYR A 111 -7.25 -12.16 19.12
C TYR A 111 -6.16 -11.42 18.33
N GLY A 112 -6.54 -10.67 17.30
CA GLY A 112 -5.60 -9.98 16.43
C GLY A 112 -4.88 -10.88 15.41
N VAL A 113 -5.34 -12.12 15.23
CA VAL A 113 -4.79 -13.03 14.22
C VAL A 113 -5.43 -12.73 12.88
N MET A 114 -4.61 -12.52 11.86
CA MET A 114 -5.08 -12.35 10.48
C MET A 114 -5.66 -13.66 9.97
N ILE A 115 -6.92 -13.63 9.60
CA ILE A 115 -7.70 -14.77 9.11
C ILE A 115 -8.21 -14.58 7.67
N ASN A 116 -8.12 -13.37 7.14
CA ASN A 116 -8.50 -13.06 5.77
C ASN A 116 -7.53 -12.05 5.20
N THR A 117 -6.94 -12.35 4.04
CA THR A 117 -5.95 -11.51 3.37
C THR A 117 -6.56 -10.54 2.35
N ASP A 118 -7.86 -10.68 2.06
CA ASP A 118 -8.56 -9.83 1.10
C ASP A 118 -10.06 -9.81 1.40
N VAL A 119 -10.45 -8.95 2.35
CA VAL A 119 -11.86 -8.80 2.80
C VAL A 119 -12.67 -8.14 1.69
N GLN A 120 -13.61 -8.89 1.14
CA GLN A 120 -14.50 -8.41 0.08
C GLN A 120 -15.69 -7.63 0.63
N GLY A 121 -16.25 -6.73 -0.19
CA GLY A 121 -17.44 -5.97 0.16
C GLY A 121 -17.20 -4.81 1.13
N VAL A 122 -15.95 -4.39 1.29
CA VAL A 122 -15.60 -3.16 2.02
C VAL A 122 -16.08 -1.95 1.23
N LYS A 123 -16.79 -1.05 1.89
CA LYS A 123 -17.27 0.22 1.33
C LYS A 123 -16.37 1.35 1.74
N LEU A 124 -15.94 2.14 0.77
CA LEU A 124 -15.12 3.34 1.02
C LEU A 124 -16.00 4.59 1.08
N SER A 125 -15.56 5.56 1.86
CA SER A 125 -16.09 6.92 1.86
C SER A 125 -14.97 7.92 2.18
N CYS A 126 -15.14 9.16 1.73
CA CYS A 126 -14.19 10.24 2.01
C CYS A 126 -14.90 11.59 2.01
N ALA A 127 -14.21 12.62 2.51
CA ALA A 127 -14.64 13.99 2.34
C ALA A 127 -14.47 14.44 0.88
N PRO A 128 -15.38 15.28 0.32
CA PRO A 128 -15.32 15.70 -1.08
C PRO A 128 -14.02 16.42 -1.48
N GLU A 129 -13.35 17.07 -0.53
CA GLU A 129 -12.07 17.74 -0.74
C GLU A 129 -10.90 16.79 -0.92
N VAL A 130 -11.05 15.50 -0.56
CA VAL A 130 -10.05 14.46 -0.74
C VAL A 130 -10.23 13.75 -2.08
N GLY A 131 -11.47 13.50 -2.46
CA GLY A 131 -11.78 12.80 -3.70
C GLY A 131 -13.20 12.27 -3.73
N GLU A 132 -13.41 11.27 -4.56
CA GLU A 132 -14.70 10.60 -4.71
C GLU A 132 -14.55 9.08 -4.82
N ILE A 133 -15.63 8.36 -4.51
CA ILE A 133 -15.69 6.92 -4.70
C ILE A 133 -16.45 6.66 -6.01
N LEU A 134 -15.80 5.95 -6.92
CA LEU A 134 -16.35 5.58 -8.23
C LEU A 134 -17.46 4.52 -8.07
N GLU A 135 -18.28 4.35 -9.09
CA GLU A 135 -19.35 3.36 -9.12
C GLU A 135 -18.86 1.92 -8.91
N ASP A 136 -17.62 1.62 -9.33
CA ASP A 136 -16.98 0.34 -9.14
C ASP A 136 -16.35 0.14 -7.75
N GLY A 137 -16.49 1.13 -6.86
CA GLY A 137 -15.97 1.11 -5.49
C GLY A 137 -14.53 1.56 -5.34
N ARG A 138 -13.81 1.90 -6.43
CA ARG A 138 -12.46 2.44 -6.36
C ARG A 138 -12.48 3.90 -5.90
N PHE A 139 -11.39 4.35 -5.32
CA PHE A 139 -11.19 5.75 -4.94
C PHE A 139 -10.50 6.53 -6.06
N LEU A 140 -11.02 7.71 -6.40
CA LEU A 140 -10.42 8.69 -7.30
C LEU A 140 -9.90 9.89 -6.50
N ALA A 141 -8.61 10.20 -6.64
CA ALA A 141 -7.94 11.33 -5.99
C ALA A 141 -8.25 12.65 -6.74
N SER A 142 -9.51 13.09 -6.76
CA SER A 142 -9.94 14.32 -7.45
C SER A 142 -9.66 15.60 -6.66
N GLY A 143 -9.39 15.48 -5.36
CA GLY A 143 -9.06 16.60 -4.49
C GLY A 143 -7.68 17.22 -4.75
N GLU A 144 -7.43 18.35 -4.11
CA GLU A 144 -6.13 19.05 -4.17
C GLU A 144 -5.20 18.66 -3.01
N LYS A 145 -5.77 18.18 -1.93
CA LYS A 145 -5.05 17.80 -0.72
C LYS A 145 -5.40 16.39 -0.34
N GLY A 146 -4.42 15.70 0.21
CA GLY A 146 -4.64 14.41 0.84
C GLY A 146 -5.55 14.53 2.06
N GLY A 147 -5.99 13.38 2.54
CA GLY A 147 -6.89 13.26 3.68
C GLY A 147 -7.07 11.81 4.06
N LYS A 148 -8.21 11.48 4.64
CA LYS A 148 -8.54 10.13 5.07
C LYS A 148 -9.63 9.51 4.21
N LEU A 149 -9.47 8.23 3.92
CA LEU A 149 -10.56 7.35 3.52
C LEU A 149 -11.04 6.57 4.74
N VAL A 150 -12.34 6.47 4.86
CA VAL A 150 -12.99 5.59 5.83
C VAL A 150 -13.47 4.35 5.10
N ALA A 151 -13.08 3.19 5.60
CA ALA A 151 -13.50 1.89 5.09
C ALA A 151 -14.44 1.22 6.08
N THR A 152 -15.58 0.74 5.60
CA THR A 152 -16.64 0.12 6.41
C THR A 152 -16.96 -1.27 5.88
N TRP A 153 -17.00 -2.25 6.78
CA TRP A 153 -17.42 -3.62 6.52
C TRP A 153 -18.37 -4.10 7.61
N GLY A 154 -19.68 -4.21 7.29
CA GLY A 154 -20.71 -4.38 8.32
C GLY A 154 -20.68 -3.20 9.30
N ASP A 155 -20.53 -3.50 10.59
CA ASP A 155 -20.41 -2.51 11.67
C ASP A 155 -18.96 -2.12 11.99
N ILE A 156 -17.99 -2.67 11.26
CA ILE A 156 -16.56 -2.45 11.49
C ILE A 156 -16.08 -1.33 10.58
N THR A 157 -15.33 -0.37 11.16
CA THR A 157 -14.73 0.74 10.42
C THR A 157 -13.23 0.82 10.67
N THR A 158 -12.50 1.26 9.65
CA THR A 158 -11.07 1.61 9.74
C THR A 158 -10.76 2.80 8.84
N GLU A 159 -9.60 3.41 9.05
CA GLU A 159 -9.16 4.56 8.26
C GLU A 159 -7.82 4.26 7.59
N LEU A 160 -7.58 4.91 6.45
CA LEU A 160 -6.28 4.97 5.79
C LEU A 160 -6.01 6.38 5.29
N ASP A 161 -4.73 6.73 5.18
CA ASP A 161 -4.32 8.05 4.76
C ASP A 161 -4.10 8.11 3.24
N VAL A 162 -4.53 9.20 2.61
CA VAL A 162 -4.24 9.51 1.21
C VAL A 162 -3.40 10.78 1.14
N ARG A 163 -2.33 10.72 0.38
CA ARG A 163 -1.49 11.87 0.00
C ARG A 163 -1.65 12.10 -1.49
N ILE A 164 -1.99 13.32 -1.89
CA ILE A 164 -2.18 13.69 -3.29
C ILE A 164 -1.05 14.60 -3.72
N SER A 165 -0.40 14.26 -4.83
CA SER A 165 0.63 15.08 -5.47
C SER A 165 0.04 15.73 -6.73
N ALA A 166 -0.18 17.05 -6.67
CA ALA A 166 -0.68 17.83 -7.81
C ALA A 166 0.37 18.01 -8.92
N THR A 167 1.65 17.83 -8.61
CA THR A 167 2.77 18.02 -9.54
C THR A 167 3.40 16.71 -10.02
N ALA A 168 2.74 15.58 -9.75
CA ALA A 168 3.22 14.28 -10.20
C ALA A 168 3.26 14.23 -11.74
N PRO A 169 4.32 13.65 -12.34
CA PRO A 169 4.38 13.48 -13.78
C PRO A 169 3.28 12.53 -14.27
N ILE A 170 2.66 12.89 -15.38
CA ILE A 170 1.64 12.10 -16.07
C ILE A 170 2.20 11.67 -17.40
N ALA A 171 2.01 10.41 -17.78
CA ALA A 171 2.39 9.86 -19.08
C ALA A 171 1.17 9.25 -19.77
N ILE A 172 1.08 9.48 -21.06
CA ILE A 172 0.11 8.81 -21.93
C ILE A 172 0.79 7.56 -22.48
N ARG A 173 0.16 6.41 -22.28
CA ARG A 173 0.59 5.16 -22.91
C ARG A 173 -0.16 4.95 -24.22
N ILE A 174 0.61 4.85 -25.28
CA ILE A 174 0.12 4.49 -26.61
C ILE A 174 0.98 3.34 -27.10
N ASP A 175 0.42 2.15 -27.13
CA ASP A 175 1.16 0.93 -27.48
C ASP A 175 1.32 0.73 -28.99
N THR A 176 0.61 1.52 -29.84
CA THR A 176 0.53 1.24 -31.28
C THR A 176 0.23 2.50 -32.07
N VAL A 177 0.70 2.53 -33.32
CA VAL A 177 0.22 3.49 -34.34
C VAL A 177 -1.24 3.20 -34.61
N LEU A 178 -2.12 4.15 -34.26
CA LEU A 178 -3.56 4.01 -34.45
C LEU A 178 -3.89 4.21 -35.94
N CYS A 179 -4.33 3.15 -36.60
CA CYS A 179 -4.79 3.19 -37.99
C CYS A 179 -6.23 2.71 -38.05
N GLY A 180 -7.14 3.56 -38.45
CA GLY A 180 -8.53 3.20 -38.75
C GLY A 180 -9.59 3.89 -37.91
N PRO A 181 -10.88 3.69 -38.21
CA PRO A 181 -11.99 4.42 -37.58
C PRO A 181 -12.45 3.85 -36.24
N GLN A 182 -11.71 2.90 -35.67
CA GLN A 182 -12.10 2.30 -34.38
C GLN A 182 -11.75 3.24 -33.22
N PRO A 183 -12.67 3.44 -32.26
CA PRO A 183 -12.36 4.22 -31.06
C PRO A 183 -11.26 3.53 -30.24
N TYR A 184 -10.26 4.29 -29.84
CA TYR A 184 -9.16 3.83 -29.00
C TYR A 184 -9.27 4.43 -27.61
N LYS A 185 -9.15 3.58 -26.57
CA LYS A 185 -9.09 4.05 -25.20
C LYS A 185 -7.66 4.48 -24.87
N VAL A 186 -7.46 5.76 -24.64
CA VAL A 186 -6.17 6.28 -24.19
C VAL A 186 -5.96 5.94 -22.73
N GLU A 187 -4.89 5.22 -22.42
CA GLU A 187 -4.48 4.93 -21.06
C GLU A 187 -3.52 6.01 -20.56
N VAL A 188 -3.76 6.49 -19.35
CA VAL A 188 -2.94 7.52 -18.70
C VAL A 188 -2.46 6.99 -17.38
N GLU A 189 -1.19 7.19 -17.12
CA GLU A 189 -0.56 6.82 -15.87
C GLU A 189 0.10 8.02 -15.21
N GLY A 190 0.08 8.06 -13.90
CA GLY A 190 0.81 9.04 -13.11
C GLY A 190 1.75 8.35 -12.13
N THR A 191 2.90 8.95 -11.88
CA THR A 191 3.94 8.38 -11.02
C THR A 191 4.18 9.26 -9.80
N VAL A 192 4.13 8.67 -8.60
CA VAL A 192 4.53 9.32 -7.35
C VAL A 192 5.58 8.45 -6.67
N GLY A 193 6.80 8.96 -6.54
CA GLY A 193 7.94 8.15 -6.12
C GLY A 193 8.20 7.03 -7.12
N ASN A 194 8.08 5.78 -6.68
CA ASN A 194 8.23 4.59 -7.53
C ASN A 194 6.89 3.90 -7.85
N ASN A 195 5.78 4.49 -7.44
CA ASN A 195 4.45 3.93 -7.69
C ASN A 195 3.84 4.58 -8.91
N THR A 196 3.53 3.77 -9.91
CA THR A 196 2.78 4.16 -11.10
C THR A 196 1.34 3.67 -10.94
N VAL A 197 0.38 4.55 -11.11
CA VAL A 197 -1.05 4.26 -10.97
C VAL A 197 -1.83 4.78 -12.17
N GLU A 198 -2.98 4.15 -12.43
CA GLU A 198 -3.93 4.61 -13.44
C GLU A 198 -4.42 6.03 -13.09
N ILE A 199 -4.45 6.91 -14.10
CA ILE A 199 -5.14 8.19 -14.05
C ILE A 199 -6.47 8.02 -14.77
N LEU A 200 -7.55 8.46 -14.15
CA LEU A 200 -8.86 8.40 -14.80
C LEU A 200 -8.91 9.37 -15.98
N SER A 201 -8.82 8.85 -17.20
CA SER A 201 -8.74 9.65 -18.43
C SER A 201 -9.97 10.56 -18.64
N SER A 202 -11.14 10.18 -18.15
CA SER A 202 -12.36 11.00 -18.18
C SER A 202 -12.32 12.21 -17.25
N ALA A 203 -11.42 12.24 -16.26
CA ALA A 203 -11.21 13.38 -15.37
C ALA A 203 -10.27 14.45 -15.97
N LEU A 204 -9.67 14.17 -17.14
CA LEU A 204 -8.74 15.06 -17.84
C LEU A 204 -9.43 15.84 -18.94
N THR A 205 -8.96 17.05 -19.19
CA THR A 205 -9.35 17.83 -20.38
C THR A 205 -8.41 17.51 -21.53
N TRP A 206 -8.96 17.06 -22.62
CA TRP A 206 -8.22 16.66 -23.83
C TRP A 206 -8.28 17.74 -24.89
N THR A 207 -7.13 18.04 -25.50
CA THR A 207 -7.02 18.93 -26.64
C THR A 207 -6.20 18.24 -27.72
N SER A 208 -6.63 18.35 -28.99
CA SER A 208 -5.84 17.92 -30.15
C SER A 208 -5.22 19.14 -30.80
N ALA A 209 -3.96 19.06 -31.23
CA ALA A 209 -3.31 20.07 -32.00
C ALA A 209 -3.73 20.03 -33.50
N ASP A 210 -4.19 18.86 -33.94
CA ASP A 210 -4.69 18.64 -35.30
C ASP A 210 -6.22 18.56 -35.29
N SER A 211 -6.84 19.41 -36.06
CA SER A 211 -8.31 19.48 -36.22
C SER A 211 -8.73 18.70 -37.49
#